data_7bb5ff7fa58dc724f27153d170204cf5
#
_entry.id   7bb5ff7fa58dc724f27153d170204cf5
#
_cell.length_a   1.000
_cell.length_b   1.000
_cell.length_c   1.000
_cell.angle_alpha   90.00
_cell.angle_beta   90.00
_cell.angle_gamma   90.00
#
_symmetry.space_group_name_H-M   'P 1'
#
loop_
_entity.id
_entity.type
_entity.pdbx_description
1 polymer ?
#
loop_
_entity_poly.entity_id
_entity_poly.type
_entity_poly.pdbx_seq_one_letter_code
_entity_poly.pdbx_strand_id
1 'polypeptide(L)'
;MASAPLLDLTTIDLSRTAVTKEEILALNAQRDEFEQVDRLVLIDLEEGMAVGIKTQRPDEFWTRGHIPGRPIMPGVLMIEMAAQISSVIYHLKFETGGKKFFGFGGVNAVKFRGGVEPGSDLVMVVKAKALRSRMAIFDAQGFVEGKMVFEGEVSGVVI
;
A
#
# COMPACT_ATOMS: atom_id res chain seq x y z
N MET A 1 18.86 10.67 -3.69
CA MET A 1 19.00 9.24 -4.02
C MET A 1 17.86 8.44 -3.40
N ALA A 2 17.39 7.41 -4.07
CA ALA A 2 16.41 6.48 -3.51
C ALA A 2 17.05 5.69 -2.36
N SER A 3 16.23 5.34 -1.35
CA SER A 3 16.65 4.44 -0.29
C SER A 3 16.89 3.03 -0.84
N ALA A 4 17.65 2.21 -0.12
CA ALA A 4 17.80 0.81 -0.45
C ALA A 4 16.42 0.11 -0.42
N PRO A 5 16.14 -0.86 -1.32
CA PRO A 5 14.89 -1.60 -1.28
C PRO A 5 14.69 -2.32 0.06
N LEU A 6 13.46 -2.23 0.59
CA LEU A 6 13.05 -2.96 1.79
C LEU A 6 13.01 -4.47 1.54
N LEU A 7 12.77 -4.87 0.30
CA LEU A 7 12.70 -6.24 -0.15
C LEU A 7 13.16 -6.31 -1.62
N ASP A 8 13.95 -7.32 -1.94
CA ASP A 8 14.27 -7.62 -3.33
C ASP A 8 13.07 -8.33 -4.00
N LEU A 9 12.34 -7.59 -4.85
CA LEU A 9 11.14 -8.09 -5.51
C LEU A 9 11.40 -9.25 -6.48
N THR A 10 12.66 -9.45 -6.91
CA THR A 10 13.01 -10.59 -7.76
C THR A 10 12.98 -11.93 -7.01
N THR A 11 12.98 -11.89 -5.68
CA THR A 11 12.96 -13.08 -4.81
C THR A 11 11.56 -13.59 -4.49
N ILE A 12 10.50 -12.89 -4.91
CA ILE A 12 9.12 -13.24 -4.60
C ILE A 12 8.30 -13.46 -5.87
N ASP A 13 7.25 -14.26 -5.76
CA ASP A 13 6.31 -14.53 -6.85
C ASP A 13 5.14 -13.54 -6.77
N LEU A 14 5.16 -12.54 -7.65
CA LEU A 14 4.12 -11.50 -7.71
C LEU A 14 2.76 -12.02 -8.23
N SER A 15 2.70 -13.24 -8.78
CA SER A 15 1.45 -13.86 -9.22
C SER A 15 0.65 -14.49 -8.07
N ARG A 16 1.24 -14.65 -6.89
CA ARG A 16 0.59 -15.23 -5.71
C ARG A 16 -0.46 -14.31 -5.12
N THR A 17 -1.42 -14.93 -4.42
CA THR A 17 -2.38 -14.22 -3.58
C THR A 17 -2.28 -14.79 -2.17
N ALA A 18 -1.63 -14.07 -1.27
CA ALA A 18 -1.56 -14.41 0.15
C ALA A 18 -2.77 -13.90 0.92
N VAL A 19 -3.29 -12.72 0.55
CA VAL A 19 -4.52 -12.14 1.11
C VAL A 19 -5.36 -11.62 -0.05
N THR A 20 -6.61 -12.08 -0.13
CA THR A 20 -7.53 -11.72 -1.20
C THR A 20 -8.12 -10.32 -0.98
N LYS A 21 -8.71 -9.74 -2.03
CA LYS A 21 -9.43 -8.48 -1.91
C LYS A 21 -10.57 -8.56 -0.89
N GLU A 22 -11.31 -9.64 -0.88
CA GLU A 22 -12.40 -9.85 0.08
C GLU A 22 -11.91 -9.83 1.52
N GLU A 23 -10.78 -10.49 1.79
CA GLU A 23 -10.14 -10.48 3.10
C GLU A 23 -9.66 -9.08 3.49
N ILE A 24 -9.07 -8.32 2.55
CA ILE A 24 -8.67 -6.93 2.76
C ILE A 24 -9.88 -6.08 3.13
N LEU A 25 -10.98 -6.19 2.39
CA LEU A 25 -12.21 -5.43 2.62
C LEU A 25 -12.89 -5.80 3.95
N ALA A 26 -12.71 -7.02 4.43
CA ALA A 26 -13.19 -7.42 5.76
C ALA A 26 -12.42 -6.73 6.90
N LEU A 27 -11.20 -6.30 6.67
CA LEU A 27 -10.34 -5.64 7.65
C LEU A 27 -10.37 -4.12 7.54
N ASN A 28 -10.35 -3.60 6.32
CA ASN A 28 -10.30 -2.18 6.02
C ASN A 28 -11.70 -1.60 5.75
N ALA A 29 -11.89 -0.34 6.13
CA ALA A 29 -13.19 0.33 5.99
C ALA A 29 -13.40 1.00 4.61
N GLN A 30 -12.34 1.21 3.82
CA GLN A 30 -12.43 1.87 2.51
C GLN A 30 -13.26 1.06 1.53
N ARG A 31 -14.03 1.74 0.67
CA ARG A 31 -14.90 1.14 -0.36
C ARG A 31 -14.84 1.95 -1.65
N ASP A 32 -15.24 1.30 -2.73
CA ASP A 32 -15.42 1.91 -4.06
C ASP A 32 -14.11 2.52 -4.58
N GLU A 33 -14.08 3.80 -4.92
CA GLU A 33 -12.91 4.48 -5.46
C GLU A 33 -11.73 4.55 -4.50
N PHE A 34 -11.96 4.38 -3.20
CA PHE A 34 -10.91 4.34 -2.19
C PHE A 34 -10.29 2.96 -1.96
N GLU A 35 -10.74 1.93 -2.68
CA GLU A 35 -10.10 0.62 -2.66
C GLU A 35 -8.79 0.68 -3.47
N GLN A 36 -7.66 0.82 -2.79
CA GLN A 36 -6.35 1.02 -3.42
C GLN A 36 -5.42 -0.20 -3.34
N VAL A 37 -5.97 -1.36 -3.00
CA VAL A 37 -5.21 -2.63 -2.95
C VAL A 37 -6.07 -3.73 -3.55
N ASP A 38 -5.56 -4.40 -4.60
CA ASP A 38 -6.28 -5.52 -5.22
C ASP A 38 -6.06 -6.83 -4.47
N ARG A 39 -4.83 -7.07 -4.01
CA ARG A 39 -4.44 -8.24 -3.22
C ARG A 39 -3.09 -8.04 -2.56
N LEU A 40 -2.79 -8.83 -1.53
CA LEU A 40 -1.42 -8.98 -1.07
C LEU A 40 -0.83 -10.25 -1.67
N VAL A 41 0.38 -10.15 -2.20
CA VAL A 41 1.13 -11.29 -2.76
C VAL A 41 1.99 -11.95 -1.69
N LEU A 42 2.31 -11.22 -0.63
CA LEU A 42 3.10 -11.69 0.49
C LEU A 42 2.63 -11.01 1.77
N ILE A 43 2.59 -11.75 2.85
CA ILE A 43 2.40 -11.27 4.22
C ILE A 43 3.33 -12.04 5.16
N ASP A 44 4.11 -11.31 5.95
CA ASP A 44 5.00 -11.85 6.99
C ASP A 44 4.73 -11.09 8.29
N LEU A 45 3.95 -11.69 9.17
CA LEU A 45 3.54 -11.06 10.42
C LEU A 45 4.65 -11.03 11.49
N GLU A 46 5.67 -11.88 11.38
CA GLU A 46 6.86 -11.82 12.25
C GLU A 46 7.66 -10.56 11.95
N GLU A 47 7.94 -10.32 10.66
CA GLU A 47 8.68 -9.15 10.20
C GLU A 47 7.79 -7.89 10.12
N GLY A 48 6.47 -8.04 10.24
CA GLY A 48 5.53 -6.94 10.05
C GLY A 48 5.59 -6.38 8.63
N MET A 49 5.70 -7.28 7.64
CA MET A 49 5.91 -6.91 6.24
C MET A 49 4.82 -7.48 5.34
N ALA A 50 4.45 -6.71 4.33
CA ALA A 50 3.57 -7.17 3.26
C ALA A 50 3.95 -6.55 1.93
N VAL A 51 3.57 -7.22 0.86
CA VAL A 51 3.66 -6.72 -0.50
C VAL A 51 2.26 -6.76 -1.12
N GLY A 52 1.75 -5.62 -1.55
CA GLY A 52 0.45 -5.50 -2.20
C GLY A 52 0.59 -5.05 -3.64
N ILE A 53 -0.43 -5.36 -4.44
CA ILE A 53 -0.53 -4.93 -5.84
C ILE A 53 -1.85 -4.21 -6.05
N LYS A 54 -1.80 -3.14 -6.84
CA LYS A 54 -2.94 -2.50 -7.46
C LYS A 54 -2.67 -2.33 -8.95
N THR A 55 -3.49 -2.97 -9.77
CA THR A 55 -3.50 -2.72 -11.22
C THR A 55 -4.27 -1.43 -11.50
N GLN A 56 -3.64 -0.49 -12.17
CA GLN A 56 -4.27 0.77 -12.55
C GLN A 56 -5.09 0.57 -13.82
N ARG A 57 -6.42 0.66 -13.69
CA ARG A 57 -7.33 0.45 -14.82
C ARG A 57 -7.49 1.73 -15.63
N PRO A 58 -7.86 1.63 -16.93
CA PRO A 58 -8.15 2.80 -17.76
C PRO A 58 -9.32 3.65 -17.24
N ASP A 59 -10.24 3.05 -16.48
CA ASP A 59 -11.44 3.68 -15.92
C ASP A 59 -11.31 4.10 -14.45
N GLU A 60 -10.09 4.18 -13.92
CA GLU A 60 -9.88 4.71 -12.57
C GLU A 60 -10.47 6.13 -12.46
N PHE A 61 -11.02 6.48 -11.29
CA PHE A 61 -11.73 7.75 -11.11
C PHE A 61 -10.90 8.99 -11.44
N TRP A 62 -9.58 8.90 -11.32
CA TRP A 62 -8.66 10.02 -11.56
C TRP A 62 -8.27 10.20 -13.03
N THR A 63 -8.51 9.23 -13.90
CA THR A 63 -7.98 9.24 -15.28
C THR A 63 -8.48 10.39 -16.13
N ARG A 64 -9.70 10.86 -15.89
CA ARG A 64 -10.29 12.00 -16.62
C ARG A 64 -9.68 13.35 -16.23
N GLY A 65 -9.39 13.53 -14.94
CA GLY A 65 -9.05 14.83 -14.38
C GLY A 65 -7.58 14.97 -14.00
N HIS A 66 -6.88 13.88 -13.78
CA HIS A 66 -5.49 13.91 -13.34
C HIS A 66 -4.57 13.15 -14.30
N ILE A 67 -4.13 13.73 -15.37
CA ILE A 67 -4.32 15.08 -15.91
C ILE A 67 -5.00 14.92 -17.27
N PRO A 68 -5.91 15.83 -17.70
CA PRO A 68 -6.56 15.71 -19.00
C PRO A 68 -5.54 15.54 -20.15
N GLY A 69 -5.74 14.51 -20.98
CA GLY A 69 -4.85 14.17 -22.10
C GLY A 69 -3.55 13.46 -21.72
N ARG A 70 -3.22 13.39 -20.42
CA ARG A 70 -2.06 12.66 -19.90
C ARG A 70 -2.39 12.06 -18.53
N PRO A 71 -3.20 11.00 -18.47
CA PRO A 71 -3.59 10.41 -17.20
C PRO A 71 -2.38 9.84 -16.46
N ILE A 72 -2.26 10.26 -15.22
CA ILE A 72 -1.23 9.79 -14.27
C ILE A 72 -1.86 9.65 -12.90
N MET A 73 -1.55 8.56 -12.20
CA MET A 73 -2.05 8.34 -10.86
C MET A 73 -1.64 9.49 -9.92
N PRO A 74 -2.58 10.09 -9.19
CA PRO A 74 -2.22 11.07 -8.15
C PRO A 74 -1.27 10.44 -7.12
N GLY A 75 -0.14 11.09 -6.87
CA GLY A 75 0.87 10.57 -5.93
C GLY A 75 0.31 10.30 -4.54
N VAL A 76 -0.65 11.11 -4.09
CA VAL A 76 -1.31 10.95 -2.78
C VAL A 76 -2.03 9.61 -2.64
N LEU A 77 -2.45 8.97 -3.74
CA LEU A 77 -3.06 7.65 -3.71
C LEU A 77 -2.03 6.54 -3.43
N MET A 78 -0.75 6.77 -3.69
CA MET A 78 0.31 5.84 -3.29
C MET A 78 0.46 5.84 -1.77
N ILE A 79 0.30 7.00 -1.12
CA ILE A 79 0.25 7.10 0.34
C ILE A 79 -0.96 6.32 0.88
N GLU A 80 -2.12 6.48 0.26
CA GLU A 80 -3.34 5.76 0.65
C GLU A 80 -3.16 4.25 0.52
N MET A 81 -2.56 3.77 -0.58
CA MET A 81 -2.25 2.35 -0.76
C MET A 81 -1.34 1.82 0.35
N ALA A 82 -0.27 2.55 0.68
CA ALA A 82 0.64 2.20 1.77
C ALA A 82 -0.10 2.13 3.12
N ALA A 83 -0.97 3.10 3.40
CA ALA A 83 -1.77 3.12 4.61
C ALA A 83 -2.75 1.95 4.69
N GLN A 84 -3.39 1.58 3.60
CA GLN A 84 -4.32 0.44 3.55
C GLN A 84 -3.60 -0.89 3.79
N ILE A 85 -2.41 -1.10 3.21
CA ILE A 85 -1.60 -2.29 3.46
C ILE A 85 -1.13 -2.32 4.93
N SER A 86 -0.70 -1.19 5.47
CA SER A 86 -0.33 -1.06 6.88
C SER A 86 -1.47 -1.46 7.81
N SER A 87 -2.69 -1.05 7.48
CA SER A 87 -3.90 -1.42 8.22
C SER A 87 -4.14 -2.93 8.20
N VAL A 88 -3.96 -3.58 7.04
CA VAL A 88 -4.09 -5.05 6.95
C VAL A 88 -3.07 -5.76 7.83
N ILE A 89 -1.79 -5.32 7.78
CA ILE A 89 -0.74 -5.89 8.65
C ILE A 89 -1.14 -5.74 10.13
N TYR A 90 -1.60 -4.54 10.52
CA TYR A 90 -2.02 -4.27 11.88
C TYR A 90 -3.16 -5.20 12.33
N HIS A 91 -4.23 -5.28 11.52
CA HIS A 91 -5.41 -6.08 11.86
C HIS A 91 -5.11 -7.57 11.94
N LEU A 92 -4.25 -8.09 11.06
CA LEU A 92 -3.83 -9.49 11.11
C LEU A 92 -2.90 -9.77 12.28
N LYS A 93 -1.96 -8.86 12.57
CA LYS A 93 -1.00 -9.01 13.69
C LYS A 93 -1.70 -9.07 15.05
N PHE A 94 -2.70 -8.22 15.25
CA PHE A 94 -3.41 -8.11 16.53
C PHE A 94 -4.78 -8.80 16.53
N GLU A 95 -5.08 -9.59 15.49
CA GLU A 95 -6.30 -10.41 15.38
C GLU A 95 -7.59 -9.63 15.68
N THR A 96 -7.67 -8.39 15.19
CA THR A 96 -8.79 -7.50 15.50
C THR A 96 -10.06 -7.84 14.74
N GLY A 97 -9.94 -8.59 13.63
CA GLY A 97 -11.06 -8.90 12.73
C GLY A 97 -11.73 -7.66 12.14
N GLY A 98 -11.01 -6.55 12.01
CA GLY A 98 -11.54 -5.28 11.51
C GLY A 98 -12.42 -4.52 12.51
N LYS A 99 -12.53 -4.99 13.75
CA LYS A 99 -13.40 -4.37 14.77
C LYS A 99 -12.85 -3.09 15.38
N LYS A 100 -11.55 -2.84 15.23
CA LYS A 100 -10.91 -1.60 15.67
C LYS A 100 -10.70 -0.70 14.47
N PHE A 101 -10.86 0.59 14.65
CA PHE A 101 -10.50 1.54 13.61
C PHE A 101 -9.02 1.92 13.76
N PHE A 102 -8.22 1.53 12.76
CA PHE A 102 -6.82 1.91 12.66
C PHE A 102 -6.73 3.12 11.74
N GLY A 103 -6.72 4.30 12.36
CA GLY A 103 -6.76 5.58 11.65
C GLY A 103 -5.39 6.03 11.18
N PHE A 104 -5.38 6.77 10.07
CA PHE A 104 -4.18 7.38 9.53
C PHE A 104 -3.66 8.46 10.46
N GLY A 105 -2.44 8.32 10.96
CA GLY A 105 -1.85 9.22 11.96
C GLY A 105 -0.88 10.26 11.38
N GLY A 106 -0.18 9.93 10.31
CA GLY A 106 0.77 10.86 9.72
C GLY A 106 1.65 10.22 8.64
N VAL A 107 2.40 11.08 7.97
CA VAL A 107 3.39 10.72 6.95
C VAL A 107 4.69 11.47 7.18
N ASN A 108 5.81 10.84 6.85
CA ASN A 108 7.13 11.45 6.87
C ASN A 108 7.94 11.02 5.65
N ALA A 109 8.89 11.87 5.26
CA ALA A 109 9.89 11.58 4.24
C ALA A 109 9.31 11.04 2.91
N VAL A 110 8.10 11.50 2.55
CA VAL A 110 7.43 11.08 1.31
C VAL A 110 8.13 11.68 0.11
N LYS A 111 8.45 10.82 -0.87
CA LYS A 111 9.02 11.22 -2.16
C LYS A 111 8.35 10.45 -3.28
N PHE A 112 7.91 11.18 -4.29
CA PHE A 112 7.40 10.64 -5.54
C PHE A 112 8.53 10.64 -6.56
N ARG A 113 8.95 9.47 -7.01
CA ARG A 113 10.15 9.30 -7.85
C ARG A 113 9.83 8.95 -9.30
N GLY A 114 8.58 8.65 -9.59
CA GLY A 114 8.14 8.32 -10.94
C GLY A 114 6.63 8.34 -11.06
N GLY A 115 6.14 8.40 -12.30
CA GLY A 115 4.72 8.34 -12.61
C GLY A 115 4.19 6.91 -12.66
N VAL A 116 2.91 6.77 -12.39
CA VAL A 116 2.17 5.51 -12.56
C VAL A 116 1.03 5.77 -13.53
N GLU A 117 1.05 5.09 -14.67
CA GLU A 117 0.08 5.28 -15.75
C GLU A 117 -1.01 4.19 -15.71
N PRO A 118 -2.18 4.43 -16.33
CA PRO A 118 -3.17 3.38 -16.54
C PRO A 118 -2.56 2.17 -17.26
N GLY A 119 -2.93 0.96 -16.83
CA GLY A 119 -2.38 -0.30 -17.33
C GLY A 119 -1.16 -0.79 -16.55
N SER A 120 -0.58 0.03 -15.66
CA SER A 120 0.56 -0.38 -14.83
C SER A 120 0.11 -1.14 -13.58
N ASP A 121 0.94 -2.06 -13.12
CA ASP A 121 0.84 -2.66 -11.80
C ASP A 121 1.72 -1.87 -10.83
N LEU A 122 1.11 -1.26 -9.82
CA LEU A 122 1.84 -0.66 -8.71
C LEU A 122 2.03 -1.73 -7.63
N VAL A 123 3.30 -2.06 -7.37
CA VAL A 123 3.70 -2.99 -6.32
C VAL A 123 4.17 -2.17 -5.12
N MET A 124 3.55 -2.36 -3.97
CA MET A 124 3.88 -1.62 -2.74
C MET A 124 4.41 -2.57 -1.68
N VAL A 125 5.64 -2.35 -1.25
CA VAL A 125 6.26 -3.04 -0.12
C VAL A 125 6.08 -2.16 1.12
N VAL A 126 5.55 -2.76 2.19
CA VAL A 126 5.33 -2.08 3.47
C VAL A 126 5.98 -2.92 4.57
N LYS A 127 6.80 -2.28 5.40
CA LYS A 127 7.50 -2.96 6.50
C LYS A 127 7.44 -2.13 7.78
N ALA A 128 7.02 -2.77 8.87
CA ALA A 128 6.92 -2.12 10.16
C ALA A 128 8.30 -1.70 10.71
N LYS A 129 8.39 -0.46 11.17
CA LYS A 129 9.45 0.07 12.03
C LYS A 129 9.09 -0.06 13.50
N ALA A 130 7.81 0.15 13.81
CA ALA A 130 7.22 -0.05 15.12
C ALA A 130 5.80 -0.60 14.93
N LEU A 131 5.48 -1.69 15.61
CA LEU A 131 4.18 -2.34 15.50
C LEU A 131 3.68 -2.67 16.89
N ARG A 132 2.83 -1.81 17.43
CA ARG A 132 2.27 -1.91 18.80
C ARG A 132 0.74 -1.83 18.73
N SER A 133 0.09 -2.32 19.77
CA SER A 133 -1.37 -2.46 19.82
C SER A 133 -2.15 -1.14 19.70
N ARG A 134 -1.53 0.01 19.99
CA ARG A 134 -2.18 1.33 19.92
C ARG A 134 -1.67 2.22 18.81
N MET A 135 -0.50 1.92 18.25
CA MET A 135 0.08 2.69 17.17
C MET A 135 1.10 1.86 16.40
N ALA A 136 1.27 2.15 15.13
CA ALA A 136 2.29 1.52 14.32
C ALA A 136 2.89 2.53 13.33
N ILE A 137 4.15 2.28 12.96
CA ILE A 137 4.91 3.08 11.98
C ILE A 137 5.49 2.11 10.97
N PHE A 138 5.32 2.42 9.68
CA PHE A 138 5.76 1.59 8.58
C PHE A 138 6.56 2.38 7.57
N ASP A 139 7.64 1.81 7.06
CA ASP A 139 8.27 2.26 5.82
C ASP A 139 7.54 1.64 4.64
N ALA A 140 7.39 2.40 3.57
CA ALA A 140 6.72 1.96 2.35
C ALA A 140 7.51 2.37 1.11
N GLN A 141 7.54 1.48 0.11
CA GLN A 141 8.19 1.70 -1.17
C GLN A 141 7.31 1.14 -2.29
N GLY A 142 7.02 1.98 -3.29
CA GLY A 142 6.22 1.62 -4.46
C GLY A 142 7.09 1.44 -5.70
N PHE A 143 6.75 0.44 -6.50
CA PHE A 143 7.49 0.06 -7.70
C PHE A 143 6.56 -0.17 -8.89
N VAL A 144 7.00 0.23 -10.08
CA VAL A 144 6.40 -0.12 -11.36
C VAL A 144 7.50 -0.72 -12.22
N GLU A 145 7.31 -1.94 -12.73
CA GLU A 145 8.31 -2.65 -13.53
C GLU A 145 9.70 -2.68 -12.88
N GLY A 146 9.75 -2.89 -11.56
CA GLY A 146 10.99 -2.95 -10.80
C GLY A 146 11.64 -1.60 -10.50
N LYS A 147 11.08 -0.49 -10.98
CA LYS A 147 11.60 0.86 -10.69
C LYS A 147 10.84 1.49 -9.53
N MET A 148 11.56 2.04 -8.57
CA MET A 148 10.94 2.75 -7.45
C MET A 148 10.29 4.05 -7.93
N VAL A 149 8.98 4.18 -7.68
CA VAL A 149 8.18 5.37 -8.00
C VAL A 149 7.75 6.14 -6.75
N PHE A 150 7.82 5.50 -5.59
CA PHE A 150 7.39 6.08 -4.32
C PHE A 150 8.22 5.54 -3.17
N GLU A 151 8.49 6.39 -2.19
CA GLU A 151 8.95 5.98 -0.86
C GLU A 151 8.42 6.93 0.20
N GLY A 152 8.22 6.43 1.40
CA GLY A 152 7.76 7.23 2.53
C GLY A 152 7.55 6.41 3.77
N GLU A 153 7.24 7.11 4.85
CA GLU A 153 6.84 6.53 6.13
C GLU A 153 5.39 6.87 6.39
N VAL A 154 4.60 5.89 6.79
CA VAL A 154 3.21 6.09 7.21
C VAL A 154 3.03 5.61 8.65
N SER A 155 2.20 6.32 9.41
CA SER A 155 1.85 5.93 10.77
C SER A 155 0.35 5.83 10.93
N GLY A 156 -0.07 4.91 11.80
CA GLY A 156 -1.46 4.73 12.17
C GLY A 156 -1.62 4.68 13.68
N VAL A 157 -2.80 5.04 14.13
CA VAL A 157 -3.22 5.00 15.54
C VAL A 157 -4.59 4.36 15.66
N VAL A 158 -4.83 3.65 16.76
CA VAL A 158 -6.15 3.11 17.09
C VAL A 158 -7.00 4.20 17.70
N ILE A 159 -8.16 4.42 17.10
CA ILE A 159 -9.15 5.40 17.57
C ILE A 159 -10.41 4.66 18.02
#